data_dd4e2d584edfdae840d30b8318888eb5
#
_entry.id   dd4e2d584edfdae840d30b8318888eb5
#
_cell.length_a   1.000
_cell.length_b   1.000
_cell.length_c   1.000
_cell.angle_alpha   90.00
_cell.angle_beta   90.00
_cell.angle_gamma   90.00
#
_symmetry.space_group_name_H-M   'P 1'
#
loop_
_entity.id
_entity.type
_entity.pdbx_description
1 polymer ?
#
loop_
_entity_poly.entity_id
_entity_poly.type
_entity_poly.pdbx_seq_one_letter_code
_entity_poly.pdbx_strand_id
1 'polypeptide(L)'
;MINKIDARILNILQSNSRISNAEIARRINMAPSAVLERIKKLENNKIIKKYTVQIEASEVEKELLAFILVKANGPVVDHSTAKELAKITEVQEVHIVAGEDCFLVKVRVENTAALTELLRSKIASIGSISSTSTTIVLETVKETSELVF
;
A
#
# COMPACT_ATOMS: atom_id res chain seq x y z
N MET A 1 -17.39 5.86 13.62
CA MET A 1 -18.12 5.23 12.49
C MET A 1 -18.30 6.30 11.41
N ILE A 2 -18.00 5.96 10.15
CA ILE A 2 -18.14 6.88 9.01
C ILE A 2 -19.64 7.03 8.70
N ASN A 3 -20.14 8.26 8.56
CA ASN A 3 -21.52 8.50 8.17
C ASN A 3 -21.67 8.51 6.64
N LYS A 4 -22.91 8.47 6.14
CA LYS A 4 -23.20 8.43 4.69
C LYS A 4 -22.61 9.61 3.90
N ILE A 5 -22.50 10.79 4.51
CA ILE A 5 -21.94 11.97 3.84
C ILE A 5 -20.42 11.83 3.72
N ASP A 6 -19.75 11.42 4.80
CA ASP A 6 -18.32 11.20 4.80
C ASP A 6 -17.92 10.07 3.82
N ALA A 7 -18.72 9.00 3.74
CA ALA A 7 -18.56 7.94 2.74
C ALA A 7 -18.63 8.49 1.30
N ARG A 8 -19.60 9.37 1.00
CA ARG A 8 -19.70 10.02 -0.33
C ARG A 8 -18.49 10.91 -0.63
N ILE A 9 -18.01 11.68 0.35
CA ILE A 9 -16.79 12.50 0.20
C ILE A 9 -15.59 11.62 -0.10
N LEU A 10 -15.39 10.53 0.66
CA LEU A 10 -14.29 9.59 0.46
C LEU A 10 -14.34 8.92 -0.91
N ASN A 11 -15.50 8.47 -1.38
CA ASN A 11 -15.67 7.89 -2.72
C ASN A 11 -15.26 8.89 -3.83
N ILE A 12 -15.65 10.16 -3.69
CA ILE A 12 -15.27 11.21 -4.65
C ILE A 12 -13.74 11.43 -4.62
N LEU A 13 -13.16 11.52 -3.43
CA LEU A 13 -11.72 11.75 -3.27
C LEU A 13 -10.86 10.55 -3.74
N GLN A 14 -11.34 9.32 -3.57
CA GLN A 14 -10.67 8.13 -4.08
C GLN A 14 -10.60 8.13 -5.61
N SER A 15 -11.69 8.54 -6.28
CA SER A 15 -11.71 8.62 -7.75
C SER A 15 -10.97 9.83 -8.30
N ASN A 16 -10.93 10.95 -7.59
CA ASN A 16 -10.18 12.16 -7.98
C ASN A 16 -9.78 12.99 -6.76
N SER A 17 -8.55 12.78 -6.28
CA SER A 17 -8.02 13.52 -5.13
C SER A 17 -7.70 15.00 -5.41
N ARG A 18 -7.70 15.44 -6.68
CA ARG A 18 -7.48 16.83 -7.08
C ARG A 18 -8.74 17.66 -7.23
N ILE A 19 -9.91 17.07 -6.98
CA ILE A 19 -11.19 17.76 -7.02
C ILE A 19 -11.25 18.89 -5.98
N SER A 20 -11.84 20.03 -6.32
CA SER A 20 -12.01 21.15 -5.37
C SER A 20 -13.11 20.87 -4.36
N ASN A 21 -12.99 21.45 -3.15
CA ASN A 21 -14.04 21.37 -2.14
C ASN A 21 -15.38 21.96 -2.63
N ALA A 22 -15.33 22.99 -3.47
CA ALA A 22 -16.52 23.59 -4.09
C ALA A 22 -17.24 22.58 -5.01
N GLU A 23 -16.49 21.83 -5.80
CA GLU A 23 -17.06 20.82 -6.69
C GLU A 23 -17.61 19.62 -5.91
N ILE A 24 -16.91 19.18 -4.85
CA ILE A 24 -17.44 18.16 -3.94
C ILE A 24 -18.77 18.64 -3.34
N ALA A 25 -18.79 19.86 -2.82
CA ALA A 25 -19.97 20.47 -2.20
C ALA A 25 -21.18 20.48 -3.16
N ARG A 26 -20.94 20.85 -4.42
CA ARG A 26 -21.95 20.81 -5.47
C ARG A 26 -22.51 19.40 -5.68
N ARG A 27 -21.65 18.39 -5.76
CA ARG A 27 -22.05 16.97 -5.99
C ARG A 27 -22.85 16.37 -4.84
N ILE A 28 -22.61 16.81 -3.61
CA ILE A 28 -23.29 16.25 -2.43
C ILE A 28 -24.33 17.20 -1.86
N ASN A 29 -24.56 18.36 -2.50
CA ASN A 29 -25.50 19.41 -2.09
C ASN A 29 -25.23 19.95 -0.68
N MET A 30 -24.02 20.43 -0.45
CA MET A 30 -23.56 21.01 0.81
C MET A 30 -22.85 22.35 0.58
N ALA A 31 -22.66 23.13 1.65
CA ALA A 31 -21.80 24.30 1.61
C ALA A 31 -20.32 23.90 1.51
N PRO A 32 -19.48 24.63 0.73
CA PRO A 32 -18.06 24.31 0.61
C PRO A 32 -17.30 24.34 1.94
N SER A 33 -17.65 25.23 2.86
CA SER A 33 -17.07 25.30 4.20
C SER A 33 -17.35 24.04 5.02
N ALA A 34 -18.58 23.50 4.93
CA ALA A 34 -18.95 22.27 5.62
C ALA A 34 -18.22 21.05 5.06
N VAL A 35 -17.97 21.01 3.74
CA VAL A 35 -17.12 19.97 3.10
C VAL A 35 -15.69 20.07 3.60
N LEU A 36 -15.12 21.27 3.62
CA LEU A 36 -13.76 21.50 4.12
C LEU A 36 -13.58 21.02 5.57
N GLU A 37 -14.53 21.35 6.44
CA GLU A 37 -14.48 20.90 7.85
C GLU A 37 -14.54 19.38 7.97
N ARG A 38 -15.38 18.72 7.16
CA ARG A 38 -15.48 17.26 7.14
C ARG A 38 -14.18 16.61 6.66
N ILE A 39 -13.59 17.11 5.58
CA ILE A 39 -12.30 16.61 5.08
C ILE A 39 -11.22 16.77 6.14
N LYS A 40 -11.09 17.94 6.77
CA LYS A 40 -10.13 18.16 7.87
C LYS A 40 -10.35 17.17 9.02
N LYS A 41 -11.61 16.87 9.36
CA LYS A 41 -11.91 15.88 10.41
C LYS A 41 -11.49 14.47 9.99
N LEU A 42 -11.70 14.08 8.73
CA LEU A 42 -11.26 12.79 8.19
C LEU A 42 -9.72 12.67 8.18
N GLU A 43 -9.01 13.75 7.88
CA GLU A 43 -7.56 13.83 7.94
C GLU A 43 -7.03 13.75 9.39
N ASN A 44 -7.57 14.57 10.30
CA ASN A 44 -7.19 14.60 11.71
C ASN A 44 -7.43 13.25 12.41
N ASN A 45 -8.51 12.56 12.04
CA ASN A 45 -8.81 11.21 12.54
C ASN A 45 -8.04 10.11 11.80
N LYS A 46 -7.11 10.47 10.90
CA LYS A 46 -6.29 9.53 10.09
C LYS A 46 -7.11 8.53 9.26
N ILE A 47 -8.36 8.87 8.93
CA ILE A 47 -9.17 8.12 7.98
C ILE A 47 -8.61 8.36 6.59
N ILE A 48 -8.34 9.62 6.23
CA ILE A 48 -7.50 9.97 5.08
C ILE A 48 -6.05 9.98 5.58
N LYS A 49 -5.25 9.03 5.14
CA LYS A 49 -3.84 8.89 5.54
C LYS A 49 -2.93 9.82 4.75
N LYS A 50 -3.16 9.95 3.45
CA LYS A 50 -2.38 10.77 2.51
C LYS A 50 -3.11 10.92 1.18
N TYR A 51 -2.74 11.93 0.42
CA TYR A 51 -3.05 12.06 -1.00
C TYR A 51 -1.85 11.58 -1.81
N THR A 52 -2.10 10.82 -2.86
CA THR A 52 -1.03 10.25 -3.68
C THR A 52 -1.47 10.16 -5.14
N VAL A 53 -0.54 9.84 -6.02
CA VAL A 53 -0.79 9.54 -7.42
C VAL A 53 -0.53 8.05 -7.68
N GLN A 54 -1.28 7.47 -8.59
CA GLN A 54 -0.94 6.17 -9.17
C GLN A 54 -0.01 6.42 -10.35
N ILE A 55 1.06 5.66 -10.41
CA ILE A 55 2.09 5.77 -11.45
C ILE A 55 2.06 4.47 -12.25
N GLU A 56 2.05 4.58 -13.59
CA GLU A 56 2.21 3.41 -14.45
C GLU A 56 3.65 2.91 -14.33
N ALA A 57 3.79 1.72 -13.78
CA ALA A 57 5.09 1.18 -13.39
C ALA A 57 6.00 0.88 -14.59
N SER A 58 5.42 0.50 -15.74
CA SER A 58 6.12 0.30 -17.00
C SER A 58 6.78 1.57 -17.53
N GLU A 59 6.14 2.72 -17.35
CA GLU A 59 6.64 4.02 -17.81
C GLU A 59 7.82 4.56 -16.97
N VAL A 60 8.11 3.92 -15.83
CA VAL A 60 9.20 4.30 -14.93
C VAL A 60 10.17 3.15 -14.66
N GLU A 61 10.22 2.19 -15.57
CA GLU A 61 11.14 1.03 -15.51
C GLU A 61 11.02 0.22 -14.22
N LYS A 62 9.79 0.05 -13.71
CA LYS A 62 9.48 -0.75 -12.50
C LYS A 62 8.45 -1.85 -12.81
N GLU A 63 8.66 -2.55 -13.92
CA GLU A 63 7.69 -3.48 -14.48
C GLU A 63 7.52 -4.75 -13.63
N LEU A 64 8.63 -5.26 -13.05
CA LEU A 64 8.58 -6.54 -12.37
C LEU A 64 7.94 -6.40 -10.99
N LEU A 65 6.76 -6.99 -10.85
CA LEU A 65 6.08 -7.17 -9.59
C LEU A 65 6.30 -8.59 -9.07
N ALA A 66 6.67 -8.73 -7.80
CA ALA A 66 6.77 -10.02 -7.15
C ALA A 66 6.18 -10.00 -5.74
N PHE A 67 5.68 -11.15 -5.32
CA PHE A 67 5.30 -11.43 -3.94
C PHE A 67 6.30 -12.41 -3.34
N ILE A 68 6.80 -12.09 -2.16
CA ILE A 68 7.77 -12.90 -1.44
C ILE A 68 7.13 -13.37 -0.13
N LEU A 69 6.95 -14.67 0.02
CA LEU A 69 6.64 -15.28 1.30
C LEU A 69 7.94 -15.44 2.07
N VAL A 70 7.98 -14.86 3.26
CA VAL A 70 9.16 -14.84 4.12
C VAL A 70 8.87 -15.61 5.39
N LYS A 71 9.71 -16.59 5.70
CA LYS A 71 9.69 -17.33 6.96
C LYS A 71 10.82 -16.83 7.86
N ALA A 72 10.48 -16.48 9.09
CA ALA A 72 11.46 -16.03 10.07
C ALA A 72 11.54 -16.99 11.27
N ASN A 73 12.71 -17.04 11.88
CA ASN A 73 12.93 -17.73 13.14
C ASN A 73 12.44 -16.86 14.31
N GLY A 74 11.72 -17.45 15.23
CA GLY A 74 11.22 -16.77 16.42
C GLY A 74 9.71 -16.51 16.41
N PRO A 75 9.15 -15.95 17.48
CA PRO A 75 7.73 -15.69 17.57
C PRO A 75 7.29 -14.59 16.59
N VAL A 76 6.22 -14.84 15.86
CA VAL A 76 5.58 -13.91 14.90
C VAL A 76 5.18 -12.57 15.55
N VAL A 77 5.06 -12.58 16.87
CA VAL A 77 4.72 -11.40 17.68
C VAL A 77 5.84 -10.36 17.73
N ASP A 78 7.08 -10.76 17.45
CA ASP A 78 8.19 -9.80 17.32
C ASP A 78 8.18 -9.16 15.92
N HIS A 79 7.62 -7.97 15.85
CA HIS A 79 7.54 -7.18 14.61
C HIS A 79 8.92 -6.67 14.10
N SER A 80 10.05 -7.11 14.66
CA SER A 80 11.38 -6.63 14.27
C SER A 80 11.69 -6.94 12.81
N THR A 81 11.50 -8.19 12.39
CA THR A 81 11.70 -8.62 10.99
C THR A 81 10.81 -7.85 10.02
N ALA A 82 9.52 -7.66 10.36
CA ALA A 82 8.59 -6.87 9.55
C ALA A 82 9.07 -5.43 9.39
N LYS A 83 9.59 -4.82 10.46
CA LYS A 83 10.13 -3.46 10.43
C LYS A 83 11.39 -3.36 9.58
N GLU A 84 12.26 -4.36 9.59
CA GLU A 84 13.45 -4.40 8.76
C GLU A 84 13.06 -4.55 7.27
N LEU A 85 12.15 -5.46 6.95
CA LEU A 85 11.60 -5.61 5.60
C LEU A 85 10.97 -4.29 5.10
N ALA A 86 10.22 -3.60 5.94
CA ALA A 86 9.56 -2.35 5.60
C ALA A 86 10.52 -1.16 5.36
N LYS A 87 11.78 -1.25 5.77
CA LYS A 87 12.81 -0.23 5.47
C LYS A 87 13.41 -0.37 4.08
N ILE A 88 13.24 -1.52 3.42
CA ILE A 88 13.76 -1.77 2.08
C ILE A 88 12.96 -0.93 1.08
N THR A 89 13.64 -0.11 0.30
CA THR A 89 13.01 0.87 -0.60
C THR A 89 12.11 0.24 -1.66
N GLU A 90 12.50 -0.93 -2.17
CA GLU A 90 11.76 -1.67 -3.20
C GLU A 90 10.53 -2.41 -2.65
N VAL A 91 10.41 -2.49 -1.32
CA VAL A 91 9.26 -3.10 -0.65
C VAL A 91 8.12 -2.09 -0.60
N GLN A 92 7.00 -2.46 -1.19
CA GLN A 92 5.78 -1.66 -1.20
C GLN A 92 4.84 -2.00 -0.03
N GLU A 93 4.76 -3.28 0.31
CA GLU A 93 3.86 -3.78 1.35
C GLU A 93 4.53 -4.90 2.15
N VAL A 94 4.27 -4.95 3.45
CA VAL A 94 4.65 -6.04 4.34
C VAL A 94 3.43 -6.41 5.17
N HIS A 95 2.97 -7.64 5.03
CA HIS A 95 1.84 -8.17 5.77
C HIS A 95 2.28 -9.34 6.65
N ILE A 96 1.82 -9.36 7.88
CA ILE A 96 1.89 -10.55 8.74
C ILE A 96 0.71 -11.43 8.37
N VAL A 97 0.98 -12.66 7.99
CA VAL A 97 -0.04 -13.60 7.53
C VAL A 97 -0.17 -14.79 8.47
N ALA A 98 -1.37 -15.36 8.55
CA ALA A 98 -1.59 -16.61 9.24
C ALA A 98 -1.14 -17.78 8.35
N GLY A 99 -0.41 -18.74 8.91
CA GLY A 99 0.12 -19.90 8.18
C GLY A 99 1.55 -20.21 8.59
N GLU A 100 2.21 -21.06 7.81
CA GLU A 100 3.60 -21.45 8.08
C GLU A 100 4.60 -20.34 7.78
N ASP A 101 4.32 -19.52 6.76
CA ASP A 101 5.13 -18.38 6.40
C ASP A 101 4.61 -17.13 7.14
N CYS A 102 5.54 -16.38 7.76
CA CYS A 102 5.15 -15.31 8.66
C CYS A 102 4.79 -14.01 7.96
N PHE A 103 5.41 -13.72 6.79
CA PHE A 103 5.25 -12.43 6.11
C PHE A 103 4.99 -12.62 4.62
N LEU A 104 4.05 -11.84 4.10
CA LEU A 104 3.85 -11.62 2.67
C LEU A 104 4.38 -10.22 2.32
N VAL A 105 5.36 -10.16 1.43
CA VAL A 105 6.03 -8.93 1.02
C VAL A 105 5.77 -8.68 -0.45
N LYS A 106 5.26 -7.48 -0.78
CA LYS A 106 5.09 -7.02 -2.16
C LYS A 106 6.28 -6.17 -2.54
N VAL A 107 6.96 -6.51 -3.62
CA VAL A 107 8.10 -5.76 -4.14
C VAL A 107 7.89 -5.41 -5.60
N ARG A 108 8.46 -4.26 -6.02
CA ARG A 108 8.45 -3.84 -7.40
C ARG A 108 9.86 -3.35 -7.79
N VAL A 109 10.38 -3.94 -8.85
CA VAL A 109 11.76 -3.71 -9.33
C VAL A 109 11.79 -3.62 -10.87
N GLU A 110 12.93 -3.29 -11.42
CA GLU A 110 13.12 -3.11 -12.87
C GLU A 110 13.02 -4.43 -13.63
N ASN A 111 13.71 -5.46 -13.13
CA ASN A 111 13.86 -6.74 -13.83
C ASN A 111 14.26 -7.86 -12.87
N THR A 112 14.48 -9.06 -13.40
CA THR A 112 14.87 -10.23 -12.61
C THR A 112 16.26 -10.12 -12.00
N ALA A 113 17.19 -9.38 -12.61
CA ALA A 113 18.51 -9.13 -12.04
C ALA A 113 18.40 -8.26 -10.78
N ALA A 114 17.60 -7.20 -10.84
CA ALA A 114 17.30 -6.35 -9.67
C ALA A 114 16.57 -7.13 -8.57
N LEU A 115 15.66 -8.04 -8.93
CA LEU A 115 15.01 -8.92 -7.96
C LEU A 115 16.03 -9.85 -7.28
N THR A 116 16.92 -10.45 -8.05
CA THR A 116 17.97 -11.33 -7.51
C THR A 116 18.88 -10.58 -6.55
N GLU A 117 19.28 -9.36 -6.89
CA GLU A 117 20.09 -8.51 -6.02
C GLU A 117 19.36 -8.15 -4.72
N LEU A 118 18.08 -7.78 -4.82
CA LEU A 118 17.22 -7.50 -3.66
C LEU A 118 17.16 -8.71 -2.70
N LEU A 119 16.91 -9.89 -3.24
CA LEU A 119 16.83 -11.12 -2.44
C LEU A 119 18.16 -11.44 -1.77
N ARG A 120 19.27 -11.34 -2.51
CA ARG A 120 20.60 -11.74 -2.04
C ARG A 120 21.20 -10.75 -1.04
N SER A 121 21.13 -9.45 -1.32
CA SER A 121 21.86 -8.45 -0.54
C SER A 121 21.01 -7.77 0.53
N LYS A 122 19.70 -7.63 0.34
CA LYS A 122 18.84 -6.93 1.29
C LYS A 122 18.02 -7.89 2.14
N ILE A 123 17.29 -8.81 1.53
CA ILE A 123 16.41 -9.73 2.27
C ILE A 123 17.23 -10.78 3.02
N ALA A 124 18.19 -11.44 2.35
CA ALA A 124 19.02 -12.45 2.97
C ALA A 124 19.94 -11.91 4.07
N SER A 125 20.23 -10.60 4.11
CA SER A 125 21.01 -9.97 5.18
C SER A 125 20.26 -9.83 6.49
N ILE A 126 18.92 -9.98 6.49
CA ILE A 126 18.11 -9.98 7.70
C ILE A 126 18.27 -11.33 8.41
N GLY A 127 19.05 -11.37 9.47
CA GLY A 127 19.49 -12.61 10.13
C GLY A 127 18.39 -13.46 10.74
N SER A 128 17.20 -12.89 10.97
CA SER A 128 16.02 -13.61 11.47
C SER A 128 15.29 -14.41 10.38
N ILE A 129 15.56 -14.15 9.09
CA ILE A 129 14.91 -14.84 7.97
C ILE A 129 15.53 -16.22 7.77
N SER A 130 14.68 -17.25 7.77
CA SER A 130 15.10 -18.64 7.57
C SER A 130 14.95 -19.11 6.13
N SER A 131 13.89 -18.65 5.45
CA SER A 131 13.65 -19.00 4.04
C SER A 131 12.75 -18.00 3.37
N THR A 132 12.80 -17.97 2.04
CA THR A 132 11.91 -17.16 1.20
C THR A 132 11.38 -17.98 0.03
N SER A 133 10.13 -17.70 -0.37
CA SER A 133 9.53 -18.21 -1.59
C SER A 133 9.01 -17.05 -2.41
N THR A 134 9.50 -16.90 -3.64
CA THR A 134 9.19 -15.75 -4.48
C THR A 134 8.28 -16.15 -5.64
N THR A 135 7.19 -15.42 -5.81
CA THR A 135 6.26 -15.54 -6.94
C THR A 135 6.34 -14.27 -7.77
N ILE A 136 6.77 -14.40 -9.04
CA ILE A 136 6.77 -13.30 -9.99
C ILE A 136 5.37 -13.20 -10.63
N VAL A 137 4.82 -11.99 -10.66
CA VAL A 137 3.54 -11.71 -11.32
C VAL A 137 3.79 -11.58 -12.83
N LEU A 138 3.09 -12.37 -13.61
CA LEU A 138 3.17 -12.31 -15.07
C LEU A 138 2.30 -11.20 -15.64
N GLU A 139 1.12 -11.00 -15.07
CA GLU A 139 0.15 -9.99 -15.48
C GLU A 139 -0.68 -9.52 -14.28
N THR A 140 -0.92 -8.23 -14.18
CA THR A 140 -1.83 -7.64 -13.19
C THR A 140 -3.14 -7.27 -13.88
N VAL A 141 -4.19 -8.05 -13.62
CA VAL A 141 -5.53 -7.81 -14.20
C VAL A 141 -6.25 -6.66 -13.48
N LYS A 142 -6.01 -6.50 -12.19
CA LYS A 142 -6.58 -5.41 -11.38
C LYS A 142 -5.69 -5.09 -10.18
N GLU A 143 -5.38 -3.83 -10.01
CA GLU A 143 -4.73 -3.30 -8.81
C GLU A 143 -5.45 -2.03 -8.38
N THR A 144 -5.96 -1.98 -7.16
CA THR A 144 -6.58 -0.79 -6.59
C THR A 144 -6.46 -0.80 -5.07
N SER A 145 -6.31 0.37 -4.49
CA SER A 145 -6.38 0.59 -3.03
C SER A 145 -7.72 1.23 -2.62
N GLU A 146 -8.67 1.40 -3.54
CA GLU A 146 -9.97 1.98 -3.26
C GLU A 146 -10.80 1.06 -2.37
N LEU A 147 -11.41 1.64 -1.35
CA LEU A 147 -12.35 0.97 -0.46
C LEU A 147 -13.79 1.28 -0.87
N VAL A 148 -14.65 0.28 -0.81
CA VAL A 148 -16.09 0.43 -1.09
C VAL A 148 -16.81 0.75 0.22
N PHE A 149 -17.65 1.80 0.19
CA PHE A 149 -18.47 2.26 1.33
C PHE A 149 -19.96 2.17 1.04
#